data_149b7465eac3fc32226af1d65520e1c1
#
_entry.id   149b7465eac3fc32226af1d65520e1c1
#
_cell.length_a   1.000
_cell.length_b   1.000
_cell.length_c   1.000
_cell.angle_alpha   90.00
_cell.angle_beta   90.00
_cell.angle_gamma   90.00
#
_symmetry.space_group_name_H-M   'P 1'
#
loop_
_entity.id
_entity.type
_entity.pdbx_description
1 polymer ?
#
loop_
_entity_poly.entity_id
_entity_poly.type
_entity_poly.pdbx_seq_one_letter_code
_entity_poly.pdbx_strand_id
1 'polypeptide(L)'
;MKGQAYLNIERIKEELARTYAKIEKLQKKARDLEEQKKQAEDMEYLKIIRSNGVSAEELQLMIDISKEEQKKILETREKEQTENEEIS
;
A
#
# COMPACT_ATOMS: atom_id res chain seq x y z
N MET A 1 2.90 32.67 -40.91
CA MET A 1 3.13 32.66 -39.46
C MET A 1 2.02 32.01 -38.67
N LYS A 2 0.75 32.25 -39.00
CA LYS A 2 -0.38 31.55 -38.35
C LYS A 2 -0.32 30.03 -38.49
N GLY A 3 0.19 29.52 -39.64
CA GLY A 3 0.34 28.11 -39.91
C GLY A 3 1.37 27.42 -39.01
N GLN A 4 2.49 28.10 -38.69
CA GLN A 4 3.52 27.55 -37.82
C GLN A 4 3.04 27.43 -36.36
N ALA A 5 2.32 28.45 -35.86
CA ALA A 5 1.75 28.41 -34.53
C ALA A 5 0.72 27.26 -34.39
N TYR A 6 -0.11 27.09 -35.40
CA TYR A 6 -1.08 26.00 -35.46
C TYR A 6 -0.40 24.63 -35.47
N LEU A 7 0.65 24.46 -36.28
CA LEU A 7 1.41 23.21 -36.35
C LEU A 7 2.09 22.89 -35.02
N ASN A 8 2.62 23.90 -34.32
CA ASN A 8 3.22 23.71 -33.01
C ASN A 8 2.21 23.28 -31.96
N ILE A 9 1.02 23.85 -31.98
CA ILE A 9 -0.08 23.47 -31.08
C ILE A 9 -0.50 22.02 -31.33
N GLU A 10 -0.67 21.63 -32.59
CA GLU A 10 -1.02 20.26 -32.94
C GLU A 10 0.07 19.26 -32.53
N ARG A 11 1.32 19.60 -32.75
CA ARG A 11 2.46 18.78 -32.32
C ARG A 11 2.49 18.61 -30.80
N ILE A 12 2.28 19.68 -30.07
CA ILE A 12 2.23 19.68 -28.60
C ILE A 12 1.08 18.79 -28.12
N LYS A 13 -0.10 18.90 -28.74
CA LYS A 13 -1.27 18.07 -28.43
C LYS A 13 -0.97 16.58 -28.64
N GLU A 14 -0.29 16.25 -29.73
CA GLU A 14 0.10 14.88 -30.05
C GLU A 14 1.10 14.33 -29.03
N GLU A 15 2.11 15.14 -28.68
CA GLU A 15 3.08 14.75 -27.67
C GLU A 15 2.42 14.58 -26.30
N LEU A 16 1.51 15.46 -25.97
CA LEU A 16 0.76 15.39 -24.71
C LEU A 16 -0.07 14.11 -24.66
N ALA A 17 -0.76 13.76 -25.73
CA ALA A 17 -1.54 12.53 -25.83
C ALA A 17 -0.66 11.28 -25.65
N ARG A 18 0.51 11.27 -26.29
CA ARG A 18 1.48 10.17 -26.15
C ARG A 18 2.01 10.07 -24.73
N THR A 19 2.26 11.21 -24.12
CA THR A 19 2.76 11.27 -22.73
C THR A 19 1.72 10.72 -21.75
N TYR A 20 0.46 11.12 -21.91
CA TYR A 20 -0.62 10.58 -21.08
C TYR A 20 -0.79 9.07 -21.27
N ALA A 21 -0.65 8.59 -22.50
CA ALA A 21 -0.70 7.16 -22.79
C ALA A 21 0.43 6.40 -22.08
N LYS A 22 1.65 6.98 -22.05
CA LYS A 22 2.79 6.41 -21.34
C LYS A 22 2.56 6.40 -19.83
N ILE A 23 2.01 7.48 -19.29
CA ILE A 23 1.68 7.57 -17.86
C ILE A 23 0.69 6.47 -17.47
N GLU A 24 -0.37 6.31 -18.24
CA GLU A 24 -1.38 5.26 -18.02
C GLU A 24 -0.75 3.87 -18.03
N LYS A 25 0.11 3.62 -19.02
CA LYS A 25 0.83 2.35 -19.16
C LYS A 25 1.74 2.09 -17.95
N LEU A 26 2.46 3.12 -17.49
CA LEU A 26 3.33 3.01 -16.33
C LEU A 26 2.55 2.82 -15.04
N GLN A 27 1.41 3.48 -14.90
CA GLN A 27 0.52 3.30 -13.74
C GLN A 27 0.01 1.86 -13.67
N LYS A 28 -0.38 1.30 -14.82
CA LYS A 28 -0.80 -0.10 -14.90
C LYS A 28 0.33 -1.04 -14.50
N LYS A 29 1.53 -0.79 -15.00
CA LYS A 29 2.72 -1.57 -14.67
C LYS A 29 3.03 -1.49 -13.17
N ALA A 30 2.90 -0.32 -12.57
CA ALA A 30 3.10 -0.13 -11.14
C ALA A 30 2.09 -0.96 -10.33
N ARG A 31 0.82 -0.95 -10.72
CA ARG A 31 -0.21 -1.76 -10.05
C ARG A 31 0.08 -3.26 -10.17
N ASP A 32 0.52 -3.71 -11.35
CA ASP A 32 0.88 -5.11 -11.57
C ASP A 32 2.06 -5.53 -10.69
N LEU A 33 3.06 -4.66 -10.56
CA LEU A 33 4.22 -4.91 -9.70
C LEU A 33 3.86 -4.92 -8.22
N GLU A 34 2.95 -4.05 -7.78
CA GLU A 34 2.44 -4.05 -6.41
C GLU A 34 1.72 -5.36 -6.10
N GLU A 35 0.93 -5.86 -7.04
CA GLU A 35 0.25 -7.15 -6.91
C GLU A 35 1.25 -8.31 -6.84
N GLN A 36 2.27 -8.31 -7.70
CA GLN A 36 3.34 -9.31 -7.67
C GLN A 36 4.11 -9.28 -6.34
N LYS A 37 4.39 -8.08 -5.84
CA LYS A 37 5.04 -7.90 -4.54
C LYS A 37 4.20 -8.51 -3.42
N LYS A 38 2.91 -8.24 -3.42
CA LYS A 38 1.98 -8.78 -2.42
C LYS A 38 1.96 -10.32 -2.48
N GLN A 39 1.88 -10.89 -3.67
CA GLN A 39 1.90 -12.33 -3.86
C GLN A 39 3.20 -12.95 -3.35
N ALA A 40 4.33 -12.30 -3.62
CA ALA A 40 5.64 -12.76 -3.17
C ALA A 40 5.74 -12.71 -1.63
N GLU A 41 5.25 -11.64 -1.01
CA GLU A 41 5.20 -11.51 0.45
C GLU A 41 4.31 -12.60 1.07
N ASP A 42 3.15 -12.86 0.48
CA ASP A 42 2.24 -13.91 0.94
C ASP A 42 2.89 -15.30 0.88
N MET A 43 3.62 -15.59 -0.21
CA MET A 43 4.36 -16.84 -0.35
C MET A 43 5.46 -16.96 0.71
N GLU A 44 6.12 -15.87 1.04
CA GLU A 44 7.15 -15.87 2.07
C GLU A 44 6.55 -16.11 3.45
N TYR A 45 5.41 -15.50 3.77
CA TYR A 45 4.67 -15.76 5.00
C TYR A 45 4.27 -17.25 5.10
N LEU A 46 3.74 -17.82 4.02
CA LEU A 46 3.37 -19.24 3.97
C LEU A 46 4.56 -20.15 4.22
N LYS A 47 5.71 -19.79 3.66
CA LYS A 47 6.94 -20.55 3.83
C LYS A 47 7.38 -20.57 5.30
N ILE A 48 7.33 -19.42 5.95
CA ILE A 48 7.67 -19.25 7.37
C ILE A 48 6.72 -20.10 8.23
N ILE A 49 5.43 -20.00 8.00
CA ILE A 49 4.40 -20.73 8.73
C ILE A 49 4.61 -22.23 8.61
N ARG A 50 4.82 -22.72 7.38
CA ARG A 50 5.03 -24.15 7.11
C ARG A 50 6.32 -24.66 7.72
N SER A 51 7.40 -23.88 7.65
CA SER A 51 8.69 -24.29 8.19
C SER A 51 8.67 -24.39 9.72
N ASN A 52 7.80 -23.64 10.38
CA ASN A 52 7.63 -23.69 11.83
C ASN A 52 6.55 -24.70 12.29
N GLY A 53 5.92 -25.38 11.35
CA GLY A 53 4.90 -26.38 11.66
C GLY A 53 3.65 -25.84 12.33
N VAL A 54 3.34 -24.56 12.10
CA VAL A 54 2.16 -23.90 12.68
C VAL A 54 0.92 -24.24 11.86
N SER A 55 -0.14 -24.75 12.51
CA SER A 55 -1.41 -25.00 11.86
C SER A 55 -2.17 -23.67 11.62
N ALA A 56 -3.15 -23.73 10.74
CA ALA A 56 -4.01 -22.55 10.48
C ALA A 56 -4.74 -22.12 11.75
N GLU A 57 -5.19 -23.06 12.57
CA GLU A 57 -5.89 -22.78 13.83
C GLU A 57 -4.97 -22.11 14.86
N GLU A 58 -3.74 -22.61 14.99
CA GLU A 58 -2.74 -22.02 15.88
C GLU A 58 -2.38 -20.61 15.43
N LEU A 59 -2.21 -20.41 14.13
CA LEU A 59 -1.91 -19.09 13.57
C LEU A 59 -3.05 -18.11 13.84
N GLN A 60 -4.30 -18.53 13.67
CA GLN A 60 -5.47 -17.68 13.93
C GLN A 60 -5.51 -17.27 15.41
N LEU A 61 -5.21 -18.20 16.30
CA LEU A 61 -5.16 -17.92 17.74
C LEU A 61 -4.08 -16.90 18.08
N MET A 62 -2.90 -17.04 17.50
CA MET A 62 -1.78 -16.10 17.69
C MET A 62 -2.15 -14.69 17.18
N ILE A 63 -2.82 -14.61 16.04
CA ILE A 63 -3.27 -13.33 15.47
C ILE A 63 -4.30 -12.67 16.39
N ASP A 64 -5.25 -13.44 16.90
CA ASP A 64 -6.31 -12.93 17.79
C ASP A 64 -5.71 -12.40 19.11
N ILE A 65 -4.76 -13.12 19.68
CA ILE A 65 -4.04 -12.70 20.91
C ILE A 65 -3.28 -11.40 20.64
N SER A 66 -2.57 -11.34 19.51
CA SER A 66 -1.79 -10.15 19.12
C SER A 66 -2.68 -8.93 18.96
N LYS A 67 -3.85 -9.08 18.33
CA LYS A 67 -4.82 -7.98 18.17
C LYS A 67 -5.36 -7.49 19.51
N GLU A 68 -5.66 -8.39 20.42
CA GLU A 68 -6.11 -8.03 21.78
C GLU A 68 -5.03 -7.28 22.56
N GLU A 69 -3.79 -7.72 22.49
CA GLU A 69 -2.67 -7.03 23.12
C GLU A 69 -2.46 -5.63 22.56
N GLN A 70 -2.52 -5.48 21.23
CA GLN A 70 -2.39 -4.19 20.56
C GLN A 70 -3.50 -3.24 20.99
N LYS A 71 -4.72 -3.76 21.09
CA LYS A 71 -5.88 -2.98 21.54
C LYS A 71 -5.68 -2.48 22.97
N LYS A 72 -5.22 -3.32 23.87
CA LYS A 72 -4.93 -2.96 25.27
C LYS A 72 -3.85 -1.89 25.37
N ILE A 73 -2.80 -2.01 24.58
CA ILE A 73 -1.71 -1.03 24.53
C ILE A 73 -2.24 0.34 24.09
N LEU A 74 -3.06 0.36 23.04
CA LEU A 74 -3.66 1.61 22.54
C LEU A 74 -4.60 2.25 23.56
N GLU A 75 -5.43 1.47 24.22
CA GLU A 75 -6.32 1.94 25.30
C GLU A 75 -5.54 2.54 26.47
N THR A 76 -4.46 1.89 26.86
CA THR A 76 -3.56 2.36 27.91
C THR A 76 -2.92 3.70 27.53
N ARG A 77 -2.44 3.83 26.30
CA ARG A 77 -1.84 5.07 25.79
C ARG A 77 -2.85 6.22 25.76
N GLU A 78 -4.05 5.97 25.31
CA GLU A 78 -5.12 6.96 25.29
C GLU A 78 -5.47 7.43 26.69
N LYS A 79 -5.55 6.51 27.63
CA LYS A 79 -5.85 6.78 29.03
C LYS A 79 -4.75 7.63 29.69
N GLU A 80 -3.48 7.30 29.46
CA GLU A 80 -2.34 8.07 29.95
C GLU A 80 -2.32 9.48 29.37
N GLN A 81 -2.63 9.62 28.07
CA GLN A 81 -2.71 10.90 27.40
C GLN A 81 -3.81 11.78 27.97
N THR A 82 -4.98 11.20 28.24
CA THR A 82 -6.13 11.89 28.83
C THR A 82 -5.81 12.34 30.26
N GLU A 83 -5.16 11.52 31.06
CA GLU A 83 -4.72 11.84 32.40
C GLU A 83 -3.72 12.99 32.42
N ASN A 84 -2.77 13.01 31.49
CA ASN A 84 -1.79 14.08 31.33
C ASN A 84 -2.46 15.41 30.93
N GLU A 85 -3.47 15.36 30.08
CA GLU A 85 -4.24 16.54 29.67
C GLU A 85 -5.05 17.11 30.84
N GLU A 86 -5.61 16.28 31.68
CA GLU A 86 -6.36 16.69 32.88
C GLU A 86 -5.46 17.35 33.93
N ILE A 87 -4.23 16.90 34.06
CA ILE A 87 -3.24 17.43 35.01
C ILE A 87 -2.68 18.77 34.53
N SER A 88 -2.56 18.97 33.25
CA SER A 88 -2.02 20.19 32.66
C SER A 88 -3.08 21.29 32.53
#